data_cfc19030f2cf4d0ea0a57d052b5d3e05
#
_entry.id   cfc19030f2cf4d0ea0a57d052b5d3e05
#
_cell.length_a   1.000
_cell.length_b   1.000
_cell.length_c   1.000
_cell.angle_alpha   90.00
_cell.angle_beta   90.00
_cell.angle_gamma   90.00
#
_symmetry.space_group_name_H-M   'P 1'
#
loop_
_entity.id
_entity.type
_entity.pdbx_description
1 polymer ?
#
loop_
_entity_poly.entity_id
_entity_poly.type
_entity_poly.pdbx_seq_one_letter_code
_entity_poly.pdbx_strand_id
1 'polypeptide(L)'
;VDSYQLILKRYWGYDDFRGIQREIIESIGSGHDTLGLMPTGGGKSITFQVPALAQEGTCIVITPLIALMKDQVDNLRRRGIRAAAIYSGLTREEIVMTLENCIFGDIRILYVSPERLSSDLFQTKLRHMRVSFITVDEAHCISQWGYDFRPSYLEIAKIRKLVPKAPVLALTATATPAVVKDIQDKLVFPHSLSRIQSQSKDLPNGNVFRMSFERKNLAYVVRKAPDKREQLLHILNSMKGTAIVYARSRKRTKEFAELLNEAGITATFYHAGLDSVVKDERQRDWQQDKVR
;
A
#
# COMPACT_ATOMS: atom_id res chain seq x y z
N VAL A 1 -9.42 1.56 28.41
CA VAL A 1 -9.23 2.13 27.05
C VAL A 1 -8.26 1.24 26.31
N ASP A 2 -8.69 0.78 25.13
CA ASP A 2 -7.92 -0.11 24.29
C ASP A 2 -6.61 0.56 23.83
N SER A 3 -5.48 -0.15 23.92
CA SER A 3 -4.17 0.36 23.53
C SER A 3 -4.11 0.83 22.07
N TYR A 4 -4.80 0.15 21.17
CA TYR A 4 -4.88 0.52 19.76
C TYR A 4 -5.61 1.85 19.54
N GLN A 5 -6.68 2.08 20.28
CA GLN A 5 -7.44 3.33 20.20
C GLN A 5 -6.64 4.52 20.76
N LEU A 6 -5.87 4.31 21.84
CA LEU A 6 -4.95 5.33 22.35
C LEU A 6 -3.87 5.71 21.33
N ILE A 7 -3.28 4.72 20.66
CA ILE A 7 -2.30 4.93 19.60
C ILE A 7 -2.92 5.69 18.43
N LEU A 8 -4.11 5.27 17.98
CA LEU A 8 -4.84 5.93 16.90
C LEU A 8 -5.06 7.42 17.22
N LYS A 9 -5.58 7.70 18.41
CA LYS A 9 -5.83 9.07 18.86
C LYS A 9 -4.55 9.89 18.98
N ARG A 10 -3.51 9.32 19.57
CA ARG A 10 -2.23 10.00 19.79
C ARG A 10 -1.53 10.42 18.51
N TYR A 11 -1.47 9.55 17.51
CA TYR A 11 -0.66 9.77 16.31
C TYR A 11 -1.45 10.27 15.11
N TRP A 12 -2.75 9.95 15.02
CA TRP A 12 -3.61 10.36 13.89
C TRP A 12 -4.74 11.32 14.28
N GLY A 13 -5.02 11.48 15.58
CA GLY A 13 -6.08 12.36 16.06
C GLY A 13 -7.49 11.83 15.86
N TYR A 14 -7.64 10.54 15.49
CA TYR A 14 -8.94 9.91 15.31
C TYR A 14 -9.42 9.27 16.61
N ASP A 15 -10.71 9.43 16.91
CA ASP A 15 -11.31 8.88 18.11
C ASP A 15 -11.68 7.40 17.94
N ASP A 16 -11.96 6.95 16.71
CA ASP A 16 -12.37 5.57 16.46
C ASP A 16 -11.91 5.04 15.10
N PHE A 17 -11.89 3.71 14.98
CA PHE A 17 -11.59 3.00 13.75
C PHE A 17 -12.77 3.02 12.79
N ARG A 18 -12.48 2.91 11.49
CA ARG A 18 -13.49 2.92 10.42
C ARG A 18 -13.66 1.53 9.80
N GLY A 19 -14.91 1.16 9.51
CA GLY A 19 -15.21 -0.10 8.83
C GLY A 19 -14.58 -1.29 9.55
N ILE A 20 -13.84 -2.10 8.82
CA ILE A 20 -13.20 -3.32 9.30
C ILE A 20 -11.78 -3.14 9.86
N GLN A 21 -11.35 -1.90 10.10
CA GLN A 21 -9.98 -1.63 10.58
C GLN A 21 -9.71 -2.30 11.93
N ARG A 22 -10.65 -2.22 12.86
CA ARG A 22 -10.52 -2.80 14.21
C ARG A 22 -10.34 -4.31 14.14
N GLU A 23 -11.18 -5.00 13.40
CA GLU A 23 -11.14 -6.46 13.27
C GLU A 23 -9.81 -6.94 12.66
N ILE A 24 -9.29 -6.22 11.65
CA ILE A 24 -7.99 -6.53 11.07
C ILE A 24 -6.86 -6.31 12.10
N ILE A 25 -6.89 -5.20 12.84
CA ILE A 25 -5.89 -4.85 13.85
C ILE A 25 -5.86 -5.90 14.98
N GLU A 26 -7.01 -6.27 15.48
CA GLU A 26 -7.14 -7.28 16.53
C GLU A 26 -6.68 -8.67 16.05
N SER A 27 -7.01 -9.03 14.81
CA SER A 27 -6.60 -10.29 14.21
C SER A 27 -5.08 -10.40 14.07
N ILE A 28 -4.44 -9.42 13.44
CA ILE A 28 -2.97 -9.44 13.28
C ILE A 28 -2.26 -9.24 14.63
N GLY A 29 -2.83 -8.41 15.49
CA GLY A 29 -2.30 -8.16 16.85
C GLY A 29 -2.34 -9.39 17.75
N SER A 30 -3.27 -10.30 17.51
CA SER A 30 -3.38 -11.59 18.19
C SER A 30 -2.53 -12.71 17.56
N GLY A 31 -1.72 -12.38 16.55
CA GLY A 31 -0.80 -13.33 15.91
C GLY A 31 -1.41 -14.18 14.80
N HIS A 32 -2.58 -13.81 14.27
CA HIS A 32 -3.23 -14.54 13.18
C HIS A 32 -2.84 -13.97 11.82
N ASP A 33 -2.56 -14.85 10.85
CA ASP A 33 -2.47 -14.47 9.45
C ASP A 33 -3.81 -13.86 9.01
N THR A 34 -3.74 -12.71 8.39
CA THR A 34 -4.93 -11.88 8.12
C THR A 34 -4.91 -11.35 6.70
N LEU A 35 -6.04 -11.43 6.01
CA LEU A 35 -6.25 -10.82 4.70
C LEU A 35 -7.35 -9.76 4.79
N GLY A 36 -7.00 -8.50 4.51
CA GLY A 36 -7.92 -7.38 4.47
C GLY A 36 -8.24 -6.95 3.03
N LEU A 37 -9.50 -7.05 2.64
CA LEU A 37 -10.02 -6.54 1.37
C LEU A 37 -10.68 -5.19 1.61
N MET A 38 -9.95 -4.12 1.32
CA MET A 38 -10.37 -2.75 1.60
C MET A 38 -10.20 -1.87 0.35
N PRO A 39 -11.17 -1.04 0.00
CA PRO A 39 -11.06 -0.14 -1.15
C PRO A 39 -9.91 0.86 -0.97
N THR A 40 -9.44 1.44 -2.07
CA THR A 40 -8.53 2.58 -2.04
C THR A 40 -9.18 3.73 -1.26
N GLY A 41 -8.43 4.36 -0.36
CA GLY A 41 -8.97 5.36 0.57
C GLY A 41 -9.72 4.79 1.78
N GLY A 42 -9.84 3.47 1.91
CA GLY A 42 -10.44 2.79 3.08
C GLY A 42 -9.57 2.78 4.33
N GLY A 43 -8.42 3.45 4.31
CA GLY A 43 -7.52 3.54 5.46
C GLY A 43 -6.70 2.28 5.72
N LYS A 44 -6.27 1.56 4.67
CA LYS A 44 -5.43 0.35 4.78
C LYS A 44 -4.18 0.56 5.65
N SER A 45 -3.52 1.72 5.55
CA SER A 45 -2.28 2.00 6.29
C SER A 45 -2.47 1.95 7.81
N ILE A 46 -3.59 2.40 8.33
CA ILE A 46 -3.92 2.35 9.76
C ILE A 46 -3.92 0.91 10.28
N THR A 47 -4.37 -0.06 9.47
CA THR A 47 -4.51 -1.46 9.88
C THR A 47 -3.19 -2.15 10.21
N PHE A 48 -2.06 -1.64 9.72
CA PHE A 48 -0.74 -2.13 10.11
C PHE A 48 0.08 -1.13 10.93
N GLN A 49 -0.10 0.17 10.73
CA GLN A 49 0.67 1.19 11.46
C GLN A 49 0.32 1.20 12.94
N VAL A 50 -0.95 1.09 13.29
CA VAL A 50 -1.38 1.07 14.70
C VAL A 50 -0.87 -0.17 15.44
N PRO A 51 -1.08 -1.42 14.97
CA PRO A 51 -0.56 -2.59 15.67
C PRO A 51 0.97 -2.67 15.67
N ALA A 52 1.67 -2.11 14.66
CA ALA A 52 3.12 -2.01 14.67
C ALA A 52 3.65 -1.15 15.83
N LEU A 53 2.91 -0.14 16.25
CA LEU A 53 3.29 0.69 17.40
C LEU A 53 2.91 0.07 18.73
N ALA A 54 1.93 -0.80 18.76
CA ALA A 54 1.48 -1.50 19.97
C ALA A 54 2.35 -2.70 20.34
N GLN A 55 3.05 -3.28 19.36
CA GLN A 55 3.88 -4.49 19.53
C GLN A 55 5.36 -4.14 19.58
N GLU A 56 6.15 -4.98 20.23
CA GLU A 56 7.60 -4.87 20.19
C GLU A 56 8.16 -5.44 18.87
N GLY A 57 9.24 -4.85 18.39
CA GLY A 57 9.91 -5.21 17.16
C GLY A 57 9.53 -4.33 15.98
N THR A 58 9.95 -4.73 14.79
CA THR A 58 9.76 -4.00 13.54
C THR A 58 8.68 -4.68 12.70
N CYS A 59 7.69 -3.94 12.26
CA CYS A 59 6.77 -4.35 11.19
C CYS A 59 7.47 -4.16 9.84
N ILE A 60 7.54 -5.22 9.03
CA ILE A 60 8.07 -5.16 7.68
C ILE A 60 6.92 -4.98 6.71
N VAL A 61 6.92 -3.89 5.93
CA VAL A 61 5.88 -3.58 4.95
C VAL A 61 6.44 -3.74 3.55
N ILE A 62 5.95 -4.74 2.83
CA ILE A 62 6.33 -5.00 1.44
C ILE A 62 5.33 -4.27 0.54
N THR A 63 5.82 -3.34 -0.26
CA THR A 63 5.01 -2.53 -1.18
C THR A 63 5.76 -2.27 -2.49
N PRO A 64 5.07 -2.25 -3.66
CA PRO A 64 5.73 -2.20 -4.96
C PRO A 64 6.05 -0.78 -5.42
N LEU A 65 5.52 0.25 -4.77
CA LEU A 65 5.59 1.64 -5.23
C LEU A 65 6.55 2.46 -4.37
N ILE A 66 7.76 2.72 -4.88
CA ILE A 66 8.82 3.46 -4.18
C ILE A 66 8.37 4.88 -3.78
N ALA A 67 7.67 5.59 -4.66
CA ALA A 67 7.18 6.94 -4.35
C ALA A 67 6.22 6.93 -3.15
N LEU A 68 5.25 6.00 -3.15
CA LEU A 68 4.32 5.82 -2.04
C LEU A 68 5.04 5.45 -0.74
N MET A 69 6.06 4.59 -0.82
CA MET A 69 6.89 4.18 0.30
C MET A 69 7.58 5.38 0.95
N LYS A 70 8.18 6.27 0.15
CA LYS A 70 8.83 7.50 0.63
C LYS A 70 7.81 8.43 1.32
N ASP A 71 6.67 8.66 0.69
CA ASP A 71 5.61 9.50 1.26
C ASP A 71 5.10 8.94 2.60
N GLN A 72 4.93 7.62 2.70
CA GLN A 72 4.52 6.97 3.95
C GLN A 72 5.56 7.14 5.06
N VAL A 73 6.84 6.92 4.75
CA VAL A 73 7.94 7.11 5.72
C VAL A 73 8.00 8.56 6.20
N ASP A 74 7.91 9.53 5.30
CA ASP A 74 7.94 10.95 5.65
C ASP A 74 6.74 11.36 6.51
N ASN A 75 5.55 10.84 6.20
CA ASN A 75 4.35 11.07 6.99
C ASN A 75 4.45 10.49 8.41
N LEU A 76 5.01 9.28 8.56
CA LEU A 76 5.25 8.64 9.84
C LEU A 76 6.27 9.42 10.67
N ARG A 77 7.39 9.82 10.07
CA ARG A 77 8.44 10.62 10.73
C ARG A 77 7.92 11.95 11.23
N ARG A 78 7.09 12.65 10.45
CA ARG A 78 6.43 13.91 10.88
C ARG A 78 5.52 13.71 12.10
N ARG A 79 5.00 12.52 12.32
CA ARG A 79 4.22 12.13 13.50
C ARG A 79 5.09 11.67 14.68
N GLY A 80 6.42 11.72 14.55
CA GLY A 80 7.34 11.22 15.57
C GLY A 80 7.49 9.70 15.60
N ILE A 81 7.05 8.98 14.55
CA ILE A 81 7.16 7.53 14.42
C ILE A 81 8.44 7.19 13.65
N ARG A 82 9.27 6.33 14.22
CA ARG A 82 10.51 5.87 13.58
C ARG A 82 10.19 4.85 12.49
N ALA A 83 10.32 5.29 11.25
CA ALA A 83 10.11 4.50 10.06
C ALA A 83 11.27 4.68 9.09
N ALA A 84 11.56 3.65 8.30
CA ALA A 84 12.58 3.66 7.27
C ALA A 84 12.11 2.89 6.03
N ALA A 85 12.85 3.02 4.93
CA ALA A 85 12.58 2.32 3.69
C ALA A 85 13.85 1.80 3.04
N ILE A 86 13.76 0.61 2.42
CA ILE A 86 14.82 0.00 1.60
C ILE A 86 14.26 -0.29 0.21
N TYR A 87 14.86 0.33 -0.80
CA TYR A 87 14.44 0.21 -2.19
C TYR A 87 15.63 0.27 -3.16
N SER A 88 15.40 0.08 -4.45
CA SER A 88 16.40 0.24 -5.50
C SER A 88 16.84 1.71 -5.60
N GLY A 89 18.16 1.94 -5.62
CA GLY A 89 18.74 3.29 -5.67
C GLY A 89 19.41 3.73 -4.36
N LEU A 90 19.24 2.99 -3.26
CA LEU A 90 20.04 3.18 -2.05
C LEU A 90 21.40 2.53 -2.20
N THR A 91 22.43 3.15 -1.60
CA THR A 91 23.76 2.56 -1.48
C THR A 91 23.76 1.38 -0.53
N ARG A 92 24.83 0.56 -0.62
CA ARG A 92 24.99 -0.58 0.29
C ARG A 92 25.10 -0.12 1.75
N GLU A 93 25.80 0.97 2.00
CA GLU A 93 26.01 1.56 3.31
C GLU A 93 24.68 2.04 3.93
N GLU A 94 23.86 2.72 3.14
CA GLU A 94 22.52 3.16 3.58
C GLU A 94 21.62 1.98 3.95
N ILE A 95 21.68 0.90 3.17
CA ILE A 95 20.91 -0.32 3.44
C ILE A 95 21.39 -0.99 4.73
N VAL A 96 22.71 -1.15 4.91
CA VAL A 96 23.30 -1.74 6.12
C VAL A 96 22.91 -0.93 7.34
N MET A 97 23.11 0.38 7.31
CA MET A 97 22.76 1.28 8.41
C MET A 97 21.26 1.19 8.78
N THR A 98 20.39 1.17 7.78
CA THR A 98 18.93 1.05 8.01
C THR A 98 18.59 -0.28 8.67
N LEU A 99 19.16 -1.39 8.19
CA LEU A 99 18.92 -2.72 8.77
C LEU A 99 19.48 -2.85 10.19
N GLU A 100 20.63 -2.27 10.47
CA GLU A 100 21.19 -2.22 11.83
C GLU A 100 20.33 -1.40 12.78
N ASN A 101 19.77 -0.29 12.32
CA ASN A 101 18.80 0.48 13.09
C ASN A 101 17.48 -0.28 13.34
N CYS A 102 17.13 -1.26 12.50
CA CYS A 102 16.02 -2.18 12.79
C CYS A 102 16.38 -3.24 13.83
N ILE A 103 17.65 -3.67 13.89
CA ILE A 103 18.10 -4.71 14.84
C ILE A 103 18.39 -4.12 16.21
N PHE A 104 19.14 -3.02 16.27
CA PHE A 104 19.70 -2.42 17.49
C PHE A 104 19.01 -1.11 17.91
N GLY A 105 18.24 -0.51 17.04
CA GLY A 105 17.53 0.74 17.26
C GLY A 105 16.01 0.54 17.44
N ASP A 106 15.28 1.62 17.19
CA ASP A 106 13.83 1.67 17.46
C ASP A 106 13.00 1.85 16.18
N ILE A 107 13.46 1.36 15.03
CA ILE A 107 12.65 1.39 13.82
C ILE A 107 11.42 0.51 14.03
N ARG A 108 10.24 1.11 14.02
CA ARG A 108 8.96 0.41 14.25
C ARG A 108 8.36 -0.12 12.95
N ILE A 109 8.60 0.57 11.84
CA ILE A 109 8.06 0.22 10.53
C ILE A 109 9.16 0.34 9.49
N LEU A 110 9.44 -0.75 8.80
CA LEU A 110 10.40 -0.82 7.69
C LEU A 110 9.66 -1.15 6.39
N TYR A 111 9.65 -0.21 5.46
CA TYR A 111 9.16 -0.45 4.11
C TYR A 111 10.25 -1.07 3.24
N VAL A 112 9.90 -2.09 2.47
CA VAL A 112 10.84 -2.83 1.62
C VAL A 112 10.23 -3.04 0.25
N SER A 113 10.98 -2.73 -0.81
CA SER A 113 10.56 -3.09 -2.16
C SER A 113 10.71 -4.61 -2.37
N PRO A 114 9.80 -5.26 -3.13
CA PRO A 114 9.79 -6.72 -3.28
C PRO A 114 11.11 -7.28 -3.85
N GLU A 115 11.78 -6.51 -4.69
CA GLU A 115 13.06 -6.89 -5.32
C GLU A 115 14.20 -7.02 -4.31
N ARG A 116 14.09 -6.38 -3.15
CA ARG A 116 15.10 -6.46 -2.08
C ARG A 116 15.00 -7.71 -1.23
N LEU A 117 13.88 -8.43 -1.30
CA LEU A 117 13.65 -9.63 -0.49
C LEU A 117 14.62 -10.78 -0.83
N SER A 118 15.08 -10.87 -2.07
CA SER A 118 16.04 -11.89 -2.52
C SER A 118 17.51 -11.56 -2.18
N SER A 119 17.79 -10.36 -1.64
CA SER A 119 19.16 -9.95 -1.29
C SER A 119 19.69 -10.74 -0.09
N ASP A 120 20.87 -11.35 -0.23
CA ASP A 120 21.55 -12.07 0.86
C ASP A 120 21.79 -11.18 2.08
N LEU A 121 22.15 -9.91 1.85
CA LEU A 121 22.32 -8.93 2.90
C LEU A 121 21.03 -8.74 3.71
N PHE A 122 19.91 -8.53 3.01
CA PHE A 122 18.61 -8.36 3.66
C PHE A 122 18.23 -9.61 4.46
N GLN A 123 18.32 -10.79 3.86
CA GLN A 123 17.96 -12.06 4.50
C GLN A 123 18.84 -12.38 5.71
N THR A 124 20.15 -12.09 5.62
CA THR A 124 21.07 -12.29 6.75
C THR A 124 20.72 -11.37 7.92
N LYS A 125 20.51 -10.09 7.67
CA LYS A 125 20.13 -9.13 8.73
C LYS A 125 18.73 -9.43 9.30
N LEU A 126 17.78 -9.86 8.47
CA LEU A 126 16.42 -10.22 8.89
C LEU A 126 16.40 -11.33 9.97
N ARG A 127 17.31 -12.32 9.89
CA ARG A 127 17.42 -13.39 10.88
C ARG A 127 17.75 -12.89 12.29
N HIS A 128 18.38 -11.74 12.39
CA HIS A 128 18.75 -11.09 13.66
C HIS A 128 17.75 -10.02 14.11
N MET A 129 16.76 -9.74 13.28
CA MET A 129 15.76 -8.69 13.54
C MET A 129 14.58 -9.27 14.34
N ARG A 130 14.11 -8.54 15.32
CA ARG A 130 12.83 -8.84 15.98
C ARG A 130 11.69 -8.32 15.10
N VAL A 131 11.07 -9.20 14.35
CA VAL A 131 9.95 -8.87 13.47
C VAL A 131 8.63 -9.07 14.20
N SER A 132 7.82 -8.03 14.33
CA SER A 132 6.49 -8.12 14.95
C SER A 132 5.51 -8.85 14.02
N PHE A 133 5.41 -8.42 12.77
CA PHE A 133 4.64 -9.08 11.71
C PHE A 133 5.08 -8.54 10.33
N ILE A 134 4.64 -9.23 9.28
CA ILE A 134 4.90 -8.83 7.89
C ILE A 134 3.60 -8.30 7.30
N THR A 135 3.63 -7.10 6.71
CA THR A 135 2.52 -6.56 5.92
C THR A 135 2.85 -6.67 4.43
N VAL A 136 1.94 -7.22 3.67
CA VAL A 136 2.01 -7.33 2.20
C VAL A 136 0.97 -6.40 1.61
N ASP A 137 1.40 -5.22 1.21
CA ASP A 137 0.54 -4.26 0.52
C ASP A 137 0.41 -4.64 -0.95
N GLU A 138 -0.71 -4.29 -1.57
CA GLU A 138 -1.07 -4.70 -2.93
C GLU A 138 -0.90 -6.23 -3.14
N ALA A 139 -1.39 -7.02 -2.18
CA ALA A 139 -1.18 -8.46 -2.13
C ALA A 139 -1.67 -9.21 -3.37
N HIS A 140 -2.56 -8.61 -4.19
CA HIS A 140 -2.98 -9.17 -5.47
C HIS A 140 -1.79 -9.35 -6.45
N CYS A 141 -0.69 -8.63 -6.26
CA CYS A 141 0.52 -8.76 -7.09
C CYS A 141 1.18 -10.15 -6.97
N ILE A 142 0.86 -10.95 -5.96
CA ILE A 142 1.39 -12.32 -5.83
C ILE A 142 0.67 -13.32 -6.75
N SER A 143 -0.51 -12.97 -7.24
CA SER A 143 -1.38 -13.85 -8.02
C SER A 143 -1.24 -13.64 -9.51
N GLN A 144 -1.02 -14.72 -10.26
CA GLN A 144 -1.05 -14.70 -11.71
C GLN A 144 -2.46 -14.44 -12.27
N TRP A 145 -3.48 -14.64 -11.47
CA TRP A 145 -4.87 -14.33 -11.80
C TRP A 145 -5.25 -12.87 -11.53
N GLY A 146 -4.32 -12.12 -10.92
CA GLY A 146 -4.44 -10.67 -10.70
C GLY A 146 -4.03 -9.89 -11.96
N TYR A 147 -4.40 -8.62 -12.00
CA TYR A 147 -4.09 -7.73 -13.12
C TYR A 147 -2.66 -7.15 -13.11
N ASP A 148 -1.94 -7.26 -12.01
CA ASP A 148 -0.55 -6.74 -11.83
C ASP A 148 0.33 -7.78 -11.15
N PHE A 149 0.52 -8.94 -11.79
CA PHE A 149 1.39 -9.99 -11.25
C PHE A 149 2.85 -9.56 -11.23
N ARG A 150 3.50 -9.74 -10.08
CA ARG A 150 4.93 -9.44 -9.88
C ARG A 150 5.65 -10.65 -9.29
N PRO A 151 6.55 -11.29 -10.07
CA PRO A 151 7.30 -12.48 -9.61
C PRO A 151 8.05 -12.28 -8.30
N SER A 152 8.55 -11.06 -8.03
CA SER A 152 9.25 -10.72 -6.78
C SER A 152 8.41 -10.91 -5.51
N TYR A 153 7.07 -10.88 -5.62
CA TYR A 153 6.18 -11.19 -4.49
C TYR A 153 6.24 -12.66 -4.05
N LEU A 154 6.67 -13.56 -4.91
CA LEU A 154 6.85 -14.97 -4.54
C LEU A 154 7.99 -15.18 -3.52
N GLU A 155 8.91 -14.23 -3.43
CA GLU A 155 9.99 -14.25 -2.43
C GLU A 155 9.48 -14.09 -0.99
N ILE A 156 8.26 -13.54 -0.81
CA ILE A 156 7.66 -13.33 0.53
C ILE A 156 7.52 -14.65 1.29
N ALA A 157 7.16 -15.73 0.62
CA ALA A 157 7.07 -17.05 1.24
C ALA A 157 8.42 -17.54 1.79
N LYS A 158 9.53 -17.18 1.12
CA LYS A 158 10.91 -17.49 1.60
C LYS A 158 11.26 -16.65 2.81
N ILE A 159 10.97 -15.36 2.78
CA ILE A 159 11.18 -14.45 3.91
C ILE A 159 10.42 -14.91 5.15
N ARG A 160 9.20 -15.38 4.99
CA ARG A 160 8.39 -15.90 6.07
C ARG A 160 9.05 -17.08 6.80
N LYS A 161 9.79 -17.93 6.08
CA LYS A 161 10.55 -19.04 6.68
C LYS A 161 11.70 -18.57 7.58
N LEU A 162 12.23 -17.37 7.34
CA LEU A 162 13.31 -16.79 8.15
C LEU A 162 12.80 -16.20 9.47
N VAL A 163 11.53 -15.83 9.52
CA VAL A 163 10.84 -15.25 10.69
C VAL A 163 9.52 -15.98 10.97
N PRO A 164 9.57 -17.27 11.29
CA PRO A 164 8.38 -18.14 11.32
C PRO A 164 7.34 -17.76 12.38
N LYS A 165 7.72 -16.96 13.38
CA LYS A 165 6.82 -16.47 14.43
C LYS A 165 6.04 -15.22 14.02
N ALA A 166 6.45 -14.55 12.96
CA ALA A 166 5.80 -13.34 12.51
C ALA A 166 4.56 -13.69 11.66
N PRO A 167 3.36 -13.27 12.07
CA PRO A 167 2.16 -13.43 11.25
C PRO A 167 2.21 -12.50 10.04
N VAL A 168 1.36 -12.76 9.05
CA VAL A 168 1.28 -11.99 7.81
C VAL A 168 -0.06 -11.27 7.72
N LEU A 169 -0.01 -9.96 7.48
CA LEU A 169 -1.15 -9.14 7.10
C LEU A 169 -1.06 -8.83 5.60
N ALA A 170 -1.94 -9.44 4.82
CA ALA A 170 -2.08 -9.15 3.40
C ALA A 170 -3.21 -8.12 3.17
N LEU A 171 -2.94 -7.10 2.39
CA LEU A 171 -3.90 -6.02 2.09
C LEU A 171 -4.01 -5.82 0.58
N THR A 172 -5.23 -5.73 0.09
CA THR A 172 -5.50 -5.37 -1.30
C THR A 172 -6.85 -4.67 -1.45
N ALA A 173 -6.94 -3.80 -2.47
CA ALA A 173 -8.19 -3.14 -2.83
C ALA A 173 -9.08 -4.03 -3.72
N THR A 174 -8.48 -4.95 -4.47
CA THR A 174 -9.20 -5.72 -5.49
C THR A 174 -8.75 -7.18 -5.46
N ALA A 175 -9.68 -8.08 -5.18
CA ALA A 175 -9.43 -9.50 -5.32
C ALA A 175 -10.74 -10.28 -5.55
N THR A 176 -10.75 -11.07 -6.61
CA THR A 176 -11.78 -12.08 -6.83
C THR A 176 -11.60 -13.23 -5.83
N PRO A 177 -12.61 -14.10 -5.61
CA PRO A 177 -12.45 -15.26 -4.75
C PRO A 177 -11.25 -16.16 -5.10
N ALA A 178 -10.94 -16.29 -6.39
CA ALA A 178 -9.78 -17.05 -6.88
C ALA A 178 -8.45 -16.38 -6.47
N VAL A 179 -8.36 -15.06 -6.59
CA VAL A 179 -7.19 -14.28 -6.16
C VAL A 179 -7.02 -14.33 -4.64
N VAL A 180 -8.11 -14.27 -3.86
CA VAL A 180 -8.07 -14.41 -2.40
C VAL A 180 -7.46 -15.74 -1.99
N LYS A 181 -7.92 -16.84 -2.59
CA LYS A 181 -7.37 -18.17 -2.34
C LYS A 181 -5.90 -18.25 -2.72
N ASP A 182 -5.53 -17.74 -3.87
CA ASP A 182 -4.16 -17.76 -4.38
C ASP A 182 -3.21 -16.94 -3.46
N ILE A 183 -3.66 -15.79 -2.94
CA ILE A 183 -2.92 -15.01 -1.94
C ILE A 183 -2.65 -15.85 -0.68
N GLN A 184 -3.68 -16.47 -0.13
CA GLN A 184 -3.55 -17.29 1.08
C GLN A 184 -2.63 -18.49 0.87
N ASP A 185 -2.73 -19.17 -0.27
CA ASP A 185 -1.91 -20.34 -0.60
C ASP A 185 -0.43 -19.92 -0.79
N LYS A 186 -0.16 -18.88 -1.55
CA LYS A 186 1.21 -18.43 -1.85
C LYS A 186 1.89 -17.75 -0.66
N LEU A 187 1.15 -17.08 0.21
CA LEU A 187 1.67 -16.53 1.47
C LEU A 187 1.72 -17.58 2.59
N VAL A 188 1.34 -18.83 2.31
CA VAL A 188 1.42 -19.95 3.23
C VAL A 188 0.62 -19.67 4.52
N PHE A 189 -0.63 -19.26 4.38
CA PHE A 189 -1.52 -19.13 5.52
C PHE A 189 -1.84 -20.50 6.14
N PRO A 190 -2.07 -20.64 7.45
CA PRO A 190 -2.06 -21.93 8.16
C PRO A 190 -2.95 -23.01 7.58
N HIS A 191 -4.07 -22.65 6.95
CA HIS A 191 -4.99 -23.65 6.40
C HIS A 191 -4.45 -24.41 5.18
N SER A 192 -3.42 -23.90 4.48
CA SER A 192 -2.84 -24.58 3.31
C SER A 192 -1.87 -25.68 3.68
N LEU A 193 -1.18 -25.58 4.84
CA LEU A 193 -0.19 -26.56 5.29
C LEU A 193 -0.73 -27.57 6.32
N SER A 194 -1.60 -27.13 7.22
CA SER A 194 -2.06 -27.94 8.35
C SER A 194 -3.09 -29.00 7.95
N ARG A 195 -3.81 -28.82 6.86
CA ARG A 195 -4.74 -29.85 6.34
C ARG A 195 -4.05 -31.08 5.79
N ILE A 196 -2.76 -30.97 5.42
CA ILE A 196 -1.97 -32.09 4.89
C ILE A 196 -1.33 -32.89 6.02
N GLN A 197 -1.05 -32.31 7.19
CA GLN A 197 -0.27 -32.90 8.26
C GLN A 197 -1.02 -33.17 9.56
N SER A 198 -2.18 -32.56 9.78
CA SER A 198 -2.96 -32.82 11.02
C SER A 198 -4.45 -33.00 10.72
N GLN A 199 -5.01 -34.07 11.32
CA GLN A 199 -6.44 -34.36 11.31
C GLN A 199 -7.26 -33.40 12.23
N SER A 200 -6.68 -32.31 12.73
CA SER A 200 -7.40 -31.42 13.62
C SER A 200 -8.18 -30.35 12.79
N LYS A 201 -9.48 -30.38 12.97
CA LYS A 201 -10.45 -29.48 12.33
C LYS A 201 -10.43 -28.03 12.88
N ASP A 202 -9.60 -27.74 13.88
CA ASP A 202 -9.71 -26.55 14.72
C ASP A 202 -8.51 -25.58 14.62
N LEU A 203 -7.65 -25.68 13.59
CA LEU A 203 -6.65 -24.64 13.35
C LEU A 203 -7.32 -23.44 12.68
N PRO A 204 -7.14 -22.21 13.22
CA PRO A 204 -7.76 -21.03 12.65
C PRO A 204 -7.27 -20.84 11.22
N ASN A 205 -8.20 -20.90 10.27
CA ASN A 205 -7.98 -20.38 8.92
C ASN A 205 -7.54 -18.93 9.08
N GLY A 206 -6.52 -18.50 8.32
CA GLY A 206 -6.17 -17.09 8.30
C GLY A 206 -7.45 -16.26 8.10
N ASN A 207 -7.63 -15.23 8.90
CA ASN A 207 -8.85 -14.45 8.92
C ASN A 207 -8.96 -13.61 7.65
N VAL A 208 -10.11 -13.61 6.99
CA VAL A 208 -10.40 -12.80 5.81
C VAL A 208 -11.50 -11.81 6.14
N PHE A 209 -11.16 -10.53 6.10
CA PHE A 209 -12.10 -9.43 6.30
C PHE A 209 -12.37 -8.71 4.99
N ARG A 210 -13.63 -8.42 4.72
CA ARG A 210 -14.08 -7.76 3.49
C ARG A 210 -14.89 -6.52 3.81
N MET A 211 -14.51 -5.41 3.20
CA MET A 211 -15.28 -4.17 3.23
C MET A 211 -16.01 -4.02 1.89
N SER A 212 -17.17 -3.39 1.90
CA SER A 212 -17.87 -3.01 0.66
C SER A 212 -16.98 -2.05 -0.16
N PHE A 213 -16.92 -2.28 -1.46
CA PHE A 213 -16.25 -1.38 -2.40
C PHE A 213 -17.14 -0.22 -2.86
N GLU A 214 -18.40 -0.20 -2.42
CA GLU A 214 -19.32 0.89 -2.70
C GLU A 214 -18.84 2.17 -2.00
N ARG A 215 -18.63 3.21 -2.80
CA ARG A 215 -18.24 4.53 -2.31
C ARG A 215 -19.36 5.52 -2.60
N LYS A 216 -20.16 5.82 -1.58
CA LYS A 216 -21.35 6.68 -1.68
C LYS A 216 -21.07 8.10 -2.20
N ASN A 217 -19.80 8.54 -2.11
CA ASN A 217 -19.36 9.85 -2.59
C ASN A 217 -18.71 9.80 -3.99
N LEU A 218 -18.72 8.66 -4.68
CA LEU A 218 -18.21 8.51 -6.05
C LEU A 218 -19.33 8.10 -6.98
N ALA A 219 -19.48 8.84 -8.07
CA ALA A 219 -20.37 8.49 -9.17
C ALA A 219 -19.53 8.03 -10.38
N TYR A 220 -19.84 6.85 -10.91
CA TYR A 220 -19.30 6.36 -12.18
C TYR A 220 -20.27 6.69 -13.29
N VAL A 221 -19.86 7.55 -14.22
CA VAL A 221 -20.70 7.99 -15.31
C VAL A 221 -20.04 7.65 -16.64
N VAL A 222 -20.71 6.86 -17.47
CA VAL A 222 -20.28 6.54 -18.83
C VAL A 222 -21.18 7.30 -19.81
N ARG A 223 -20.55 8.12 -20.64
CA ARG A 223 -21.27 8.92 -21.66
C ARG A 223 -20.73 8.58 -23.05
N LYS A 224 -21.64 8.40 -23.99
CA LYS A 224 -21.30 8.35 -25.40
C LYS A 224 -21.24 9.78 -25.92
N ALA A 225 -20.07 10.24 -26.36
CA ALA A 225 -19.84 11.58 -26.84
C ALA A 225 -19.35 11.53 -28.31
N PRO A 226 -20.05 12.17 -29.25
CA PRO A 226 -19.58 12.34 -30.64
C PRO A 226 -18.29 13.14 -30.69
N ASP A 227 -18.22 14.26 -29.95
CA ASP A 227 -16.99 15.03 -29.74
C ASP A 227 -16.55 14.97 -28.26
N LYS A 228 -15.40 14.34 -28.03
CA LYS A 228 -14.82 14.18 -26.68
C LYS A 228 -14.22 15.48 -26.15
N ARG A 229 -13.77 16.39 -27.02
CA ARG A 229 -13.18 17.66 -26.61
C ARG A 229 -14.26 18.60 -26.09
N GLU A 230 -15.34 18.73 -26.83
CA GLU A 230 -16.50 19.51 -26.41
C GLU A 230 -17.09 18.98 -25.10
N GLN A 231 -17.24 17.65 -25.00
CA GLN A 231 -17.76 17.01 -23.78
C GLN A 231 -16.83 17.23 -22.57
N LEU A 232 -15.51 17.20 -22.76
CA LEU A 232 -14.54 17.48 -21.69
C LEU A 232 -14.69 18.93 -21.19
N LEU A 233 -14.74 19.90 -22.10
CA LEU A 233 -14.94 21.31 -21.76
C LEU A 233 -16.28 21.53 -21.03
N HIS A 234 -17.34 20.90 -21.50
CA HIS A 234 -18.65 20.97 -20.87
C HIS A 234 -18.61 20.43 -19.42
N ILE A 235 -17.99 19.28 -19.19
CA ILE A 235 -17.86 18.66 -17.85
C ILE A 235 -17.06 19.60 -16.93
N LEU A 236 -15.89 20.07 -17.38
CA LEU A 236 -15.03 20.88 -16.53
C LEU A 236 -15.62 22.27 -16.24
N ASN A 237 -16.39 22.85 -17.15
CA ASN A 237 -17.12 24.09 -16.90
C ASN A 237 -18.34 23.91 -15.97
N SER A 238 -18.93 22.71 -15.97
CA SER A 238 -20.10 22.41 -15.15
C SER A 238 -19.76 22.02 -13.70
N MET A 239 -18.50 21.63 -13.45
CA MET A 239 -18.05 21.14 -12.14
C MET A 239 -16.93 22.02 -11.60
N LYS A 240 -16.93 22.25 -10.30
CA LYS A 240 -15.84 22.93 -9.59
C LYS A 240 -14.87 21.91 -8.98
N GLY A 241 -13.64 22.33 -8.71
CA GLY A 241 -12.61 21.54 -8.05
C GLY A 241 -11.53 21.02 -8.99
N THR A 242 -10.60 20.27 -8.47
CA THR A 242 -9.49 19.67 -9.21
C THR A 242 -9.94 18.52 -10.10
N ALA A 243 -9.22 18.30 -11.19
CA ALA A 243 -9.54 17.24 -12.15
C ALA A 243 -8.28 16.50 -12.65
N ILE A 244 -8.44 15.24 -13.01
CA ILE A 244 -7.41 14.45 -13.71
C ILE A 244 -8.03 13.90 -14.98
N VAL A 245 -7.43 14.21 -16.13
CA VAL A 245 -7.86 13.75 -17.44
C VAL A 245 -6.87 12.71 -17.98
N TYR A 246 -7.30 11.46 -18.11
CA TYR A 246 -6.47 10.41 -18.66
C TYR A 246 -6.54 10.37 -20.19
N ALA A 247 -5.37 10.32 -20.84
CA ALA A 247 -5.24 10.18 -22.28
C ALA A 247 -4.34 8.99 -22.65
N ARG A 248 -4.59 8.39 -23.84
CA ARG A 248 -3.88 7.17 -24.26
C ARG A 248 -2.43 7.38 -24.69
N SER A 249 -2.02 8.61 -24.99
CA SER A 249 -0.67 8.90 -25.48
C SER A 249 -0.10 10.18 -24.87
N ARG A 250 1.23 10.26 -24.79
CA ARG A 250 1.96 11.44 -24.33
C ARG A 250 1.61 12.69 -25.14
N LYS A 251 1.47 12.54 -26.45
CA LYS A 251 1.07 13.62 -27.36
C LYS A 251 -0.31 14.17 -26.99
N ARG A 252 -1.29 13.27 -26.78
CA ARG A 252 -2.65 13.70 -26.41
C ARG A 252 -2.74 14.35 -25.04
N THR A 253 -1.90 13.97 -24.07
CA THR A 253 -1.90 14.65 -22.78
C THR A 253 -1.53 16.12 -22.95
N LYS A 254 -0.55 16.42 -23.81
CA LYS A 254 -0.13 17.79 -24.12
C LYS A 254 -1.25 18.53 -24.88
N GLU A 255 -1.80 17.95 -25.92
CA GLU A 255 -2.90 18.55 -26.71
C GLU A 255 -4.12 18.90 -25.83
N PHE A 256 -4.50 18.05 -24.89
CA PHE A 256 -5.60 18.34 -23.96
C PHE A 256 -5.24 19.44 -22.95
N ALA A 257 -4.02 19.51 -22.46
CA ALA A 257 -3.59 20.61 -21.59
C ALA A 257 -3.61 21.94 -22.33
N GLU A 258 -3.15 22.00 -23.59
CA GLU A 258 -3.22 23.17 -24.44
C GLU A 258 -4.67 23.60 -24.69
N LEU A 259 -5.55 22.69 -25.10
CA LEU A 259 -6.98 22.94 -25.30
C LEU A 259 -7.66 23.53 -24.06
N LEU A 260 -7.35 23.00 -22.86
CA LEU A 260 -7.93 23.47 -21.61
C LEU A 260 -7.43 24.88 -21.26
N ASN A 261 -6.14 25.16 -21.43
CA ASN A 261 -5.58 26.49 -21.21
C ASN A 261 -6.16 27.54 -22.18
N GLU A 262 -6.34 27.21 -23.46
CA GLU A 262 -7.01 28.04 -24.45
C GLU A 262 -8.46 28.35 -24.05
N ALA A 263 -9.13 27.39 -23.39
CA ALA A 263 -10.49 27.59 -22.89
C ALA A 263 -10.55 28.27 -21.49
N GLY A 264 -9.40 28.77 -20.96
CA GLY A 264 -9.35 29.44 -19.68
C GLY A 264 -9.35 28.51 -18.44
N ILE A 265 -9.14 27.22 -18.64
CA ILE A 265 -9.02 26.23 -17.56
C ILE A 265 -7.55 25.90 -17.38
N THR A 266 -6.94 26.32 -16.26
CA THR A 266 -5.53 26.09 -15.98
C THR A 266 -5.24 24.59 -15.93
N ALA A 267 -4.34 24.11 -16.79
CA ALA A 267 -4.01 22.70 -16.90
C ALA A 267 -2.53 22.46 -17.23
N THR A 268 -1.99 21.36 -16.77
CA THR A 268 -0.67 20.86 -17.16
C THR A 268 -0.76 19.41 -17.60
N PHE A 269 0.25 18.92 -18.31
CA PHE A 269 0.31 17.52 -18.72
C PHE A 269 1.34 16.76 -17.89
N TYR A 270 1.06 15.47 -17.66
CA TYR A 270 1.91 14.59 -16.89
C TYR A 270 2.04 13.22 -17.58
N HIS A 271 3.27 12.73 -17.75
CA HIS A 271 3.52 11.41 -18.32
C HIS A 271 4.89 10.86 -17.90
N ALA A 272 5.10 9.57 -18.05
CA ALA A 272 6.30 8.87 -17.62
C ALA A 272 7.61 9.38 -18.27
N GLY A 273 7.54 10.00 -19.45
CA GLY A 273 8.71 10.54 -20.17
C GLY A 273 9.17 11.94 -19.73
N LEU A 274 8.57 12.53 -18.70
CA LEU A 274 9.05 13.78 -18.11
C LEU A 274 10.17 13.49 -17.10
N ASP A 275 11.10 14.45 -16.95
CA ASP A 275 12.11 14.41 -15.90
C ASP A 275 11.47 14.39 -14.50
N SER A 276 12.18 13.78 -13.55
CA SER A 276 11.68 13.66 -12.17
C SER A 276 11.38 15.01 -11.52
N VAL A 277 12.26 15.99 -11.72
CA VAL A 277 12.07 17.35 -11.19
C VAL A 277 10.79 17.99 -11.73
N VAL A 278 10.55 17.87 -13.05
CA VAL A 278 9.34 18.40 -13.71
C VAL A 278 8.08 17.67 -13.22
N LYS A 279 8.17 16.37 -13.00
CA LYS A 279 7.06 15.59 -12.42
C LYS A 279 6.69 16.09 -11.03
N ASP A 280 7.68 16.27 -10.17
CA ASP A 280 7.49 16.70 -8.78
C ASP A 280 6.91 18.13 -8.73
N GLU A 281 7.38 19.03 -9.62
CA GLU A 281 6.85 20.38 -9.73
C GLU A 281 5.37 20.38 -10.15
N ARG A 282 5.01 19.66 -11.23
CA ARG A 282 3.64 19.62 -11.74
C ARG A 282 2.67 18.95 -10.76
N GLN A 283 3.12 17.92 -10.07
CA GLN A 283 2.32 17.28 -9.03
C GLN A 283 2.07 18.25 -7.86
N ARG A 284 3.10 19.00 -7.45
CA ARG A 284 2.98 20.03 -6.41
C ARG A 284 2.04 21.14 -6.80
N ASP A 285 2.15 21.65 -8.03
CA ASP A 285 1.27 22.72 -8.53
C ASP A 285 -0.19 22.29 -8.56
N TRP A 286 -0.47 21.03 -8.93
CA TRP A 286 -1.81 20.47 -8.86
C TRP A 286 -2.30 20.30 -7.41
N GLN A 287 -1.45 19.81 -6.51
CA GLN A 287 -1.77 19.67 -5.08
C GLN A 287 -2.01 21.00 -4.37
N GLN A 288 -1.41 22.08 -4.87
CA GLN A 288 -1.55 23.45 -4.34
C GLN A 288 -2.62 24.28 -5.07
N ASP A 289 -3.47 23.63 -5.86
CA ASP A 289 -4.53 24.29 -6.66
C ASP A 289 -4.04 25.41 -7.62
N LYS A 290 -2.74 25.41 -7.98
CA LYS A 290 -2.20 26.34 -8.99
C LYS A 290 -2.61 25.95 -10.41
N VAL A 291 -2.83 24.67 -10.65
CA VAL A 291 -3.46 24.11 -11.85
C VAL A 291 -4.63 23.24 -11.42
N ARG A 292 -5.69 23.31 -12.20
CA ARG A 292 -6.93 22.59 -11.92
C ARG A 292 -6.85 21.15 -12.40
#